data_e251bf2471e98c88c8fe7a8b895c0f67
#
_entry.id   e251bf2471e98c88c8fe7a8b895c0f67
#
_cell.length_a   1.000
_cell.length_b   1.000
_cell.length_c   1.000
_cell.angle_alpha   90.00
_cell.angle_beta   90.00
_cell.angle_gamma   90.00
#
_symmetry.space_group_name_H-M   'P 1'
#
loop_
_entity.id
_entity.type
_entity.pdbx_description
1 polymer ?
#
loop_
_entity_poly.entity_id
_entity_poly.type
_entity_poly.pdbx_seq_one_letter_code
_entity_poly.pdbx_strand_id
1 'polypeptide(L)'
;MGSVREIRARIKSVKNTQQITKTMKMVASAKLRRTQKGLNGIRSFAESSRHILGELLAGENAGYDNRFLLPRSEIKRVCYVLFVGNRGLCGVYNHAVLRYAQELVQAEARPCTVVVCGSWGKDIIRQSGLPVQHIFDAISDAPGMAEALPVADYLKRIYLSGQVDEIHLVYQQFCSALQQVPGQVQLLPARLDAQEQEEPTNDYIFEPDARSVLENMVQLYLNNMVFSVLLEAKVSEQASRMTAMNAATDATGELISSLSLQLNRVRQAAITTEIAEIVGGANALKKAKK
;
A
#
# COMPACT_ATOMS: atom_id res chain seq x y z
N MET A 1 -6.57 -26.22 33.97
CA MET A 1 -6.06 -26.81 32.71
C MET A 1 -7.25 -26.97 31.77
N GLY A 2 -7.12 -26.57 30.48
CA GLY A 2 -8.22 -26.71 29.53
C GLY A 2 -8.57 -28.19 29.28
N SER A 3 -9.85 -28.50 29.12
CA SER A 3 -10.32 -29.85 28.85
C SER A 3 -9.84 -30.35 27.47
N VAL A 4 -9.71 -31.65 27.27
CA VAL A 4 -9.40 -32.30 25.98
C VAL A 4 -10.31 -31.75 24.86
N ARG A 5 -11.57 -31.51 25.19
CA ARG A 5 -12.57 -30.96 24.25
C ARG A 5 -12.25 -29.53 23.83
N GLU A 6 -11.83 -28.65 24.75
CA GLU A 6 -11.47 -27.28 24.49
C GLU A 6 -10.22 -27.18 23.59
N ILE A 7 -9.18 -27.99 23.91
CA ILE A 7 -7.95 -28.00 23.09
C ILE A 7 -8.24 -28.49 21.66
N ARG A 8 -9.08 -29.51 21.47
CA ARG A 8 -9.53 -29.97 20.15
C ARG A 8 -10.29 -28.90 19.41
N ALA A 9 -11.20 -28.19 20.06
CA ALA A 9 -11.94 -27.07 19.42
C ALA A 9 -10.99 -25.96 18.99
N ARG A 10 -9.98 -25.64 19.83
CA ARG A 10 -8.96 -24.64 19.51
C ARG A 10 -8.07 -25.05 18.34
N ILE A 11 -7.64 -26.32 18.27
CA ILE A 11 -6.91 -26.85 17.11
C ILE A 11 -7.73 -26.71 15.82
N LYS A 12 -9.02 -27.04 15.85
CA LYS A 12 -9.92 -26.92 14.71
C LYS A 12 -10.04 -25.46 14.25
N SER A 13 -10.20 -24.53 15.18
CA SER A 13 -10.27 -23.08 14.87
C SER A 13 -8.97 -22.58 14.23
N VAL A 14 -7.80 -22.93 14.79
CA VAL A 14 -6.50 -22.51 14.25
C VAL A 14 -6.25 -23.11 12.87
N LYS A 15 -6.65 -24.38 12.63
CA LYS A 15 -6.59 -25.00 11.28
C LYS A 15 -7.44 -24.24 10.26
N ASN A 16 -8.63 -23.80 10.63
CA ASN A 16 -9.46 -22.97 9.76
C ASN A 16 -8.78 -21.63 9.46
N THR A 17 -8.20 -20.97 10.46
CA THR A 17 -7.45 -19.73 10.29
C THR A 17 -6.26 -19.92 9.34
N GLN A 18 -5.49 -21.02 9.51
CA GLN A 18 -4.38 -21.36 8.62
C GLN A 18 -4.83 -21.53 7.16
N GLN A 19 -5.97 -22.19 6.94
CA GLN A 19 -6.54 -22.33 5.59
C GLN A 19 -6.90 -20.98 4.96
N ILE A 20 -7.49 -20.07 5.75
CA ILE A 20 -7.85 -18.72 5.32
C ILE A 20 -6.58 -17.94 4.97
N THR A 21 -5.57 -17.90 5.85
CA THR A 21 -4.32 -17.16 5.58
C THR A 21 -3.58 -17.70 4.37
N LYS A 22 -3.53 -19.02 4.19
CA LYS A 22 -2.95 -19.67 3.01
C LYS A 22 -3.67 -19.25 1.72
N THR A 23 -5.01 -19.22 1.74
CA THR A 23 -5.79 -18.78 0.58
C THR A 23 -5.57 -17.29 0.28
N MET A 24 -5.56 -16.44 1.33
CA MET A 24 -5.29 -15.01 1.17
C MET A 24 -3.88 -14.74 0.62
N LYS A 25 -2.86 -15.50 1.04
CA LYS A 25 -1.51 -15.45 0.45
C LYS A 25 -1.54 -15.73 -1.04
N MET A 26 -2.26 -16.78 -1.49
CA MET A 26 -2.36 -17.14 -2.91
C MET A 26 -3.06 -16.04 -3.72
N VAL A 27 -4.15 -15.48 -3.20
CA VAL A 27 -4.87 -14.37 -3.84
C VAL A 27 -4.00 -13.13 -3.95
N ALA A 28 -3.31 -12.75 -2.86
CA ALA A 28 -2.38 -11.60 -2.86
C ALA A 28 -1.24 -11.79 -3.87
N SER A 29 -0.66 -12.99 -3.95
CA SER A 29 0.38 -13.34 -4.94
C SER A 29 -0.12 -13.21 -6.38
N ALA A 30 -1.34 -13.66 -6.68
CA ALA A 30 -1.93 -13.53 -8.01
C ALA A 30 -2.18 -12.06 -8.38
N LYS A 31 -2.73 -11.26 -7.45
CA LYS A 31 -2.92 -9.82 -7.63
C LYS A 31 -1.59 -9.09 -7.81
N LEU A 32 -0.58 -9.41 -7.00
CA LEU A 32 0.77 -8.84 -7.11
C LEU A 32 1.32 -8.99 -8.52
N ARG A 33 1.31 -10.22 -9.07
CA ARG A 33 1.82 -10.50 -10.43
C ARG A 33 1.08 -9.68 -11.49
N ARG A 34 -0.25 -9.60 -11.39
CA ARG A 34 -1.07 -8.85 -12.35
C ARG A 34 -0.75 -7.34 -12.30
N THR A 35 -0.71 -6.76 -11.09
CA THR A 35 -0.47 -5.33 -10.91
C THR A 35 0.98 -4.95 -11.26
N GLN A 36 1.95 -5.83 -10.93
CA GLN A 36 3.36 -5.63 -11.28
C GLN A 36 3.60 -5.60 -12.79
N LYS A 37 2.88 -6.45 -13.56
CA LYS A 37 2.94 -6.39 -15.02
C LYS A 37 2.43 -5.04 -15.55
N GLY A 38 1.36 -4.50 -14.97
CA GLY A 38 0.87 -3.15 -15.31
C GLY A 38 1.87 -2.05 -14.96
N LEU A 39 2.49 -2.15 -13.77
CA LEU A 39 3.49 -1.18 -13.31
C LEU A 39 4.71 -1.12 -14.24
N ASN A 40 5.22 -2.25 -14.68
CA ASN A 40 6.36 -2.28 -15.62
C ASN A 40 6.03 -1.60 -16.95
N GLY A 41 4.80 -1.81 -17.47
CA GLY A 41 4.38 -1.14 -18.70
C GLY A 41 4.25 0.38 -18.55
N ILE A 42 3.69 0.84 -17.43
CA ILE A 42 3.51 2.30 -17.23
C ILE A 42 4.83 3.01 -16.89
N ARG A 43 5.78 2.34 -16.24
CA ARG A 43 7.10 2.92 -15.96
C ARG A 43 7.84 3.27 -17.26
N SER A 44 7.94 2.34 -18.20
CA SER A 44 8.57 2.58 -19.50
C SER A 44 7.86 3.73 -20.26
N PHE A 45 6.54 3.78 -20.21
CA PHE A 45 5.78 4.86 -20.84
C PHE A 45 6.01 6.22 -20.14
N ALA A 46 6.06 6.24 -18.80
CA ALA A 46 6.32 7.46 -18.04
C ALA A 46 7.75 7.98 -18.27
N GLU A 47 8.74 7.10 -18.37
CA GLU A 47 10.13 7.43 -18.71
C GLU A 47 10.22 8.03 -20.12
N SER A 48 9.60 7.39 -21.13
CA SER A 48 9.55 7.92 -22.49
C SER A 48 8.84 9.28 -22.56
N SER A 49 7.70 9.42 -21.86
CA SER A 49 6.96 10.69 -21.84
C SER A 49 7.77 11.81 -21.16
N ARG A 50 8.54 11.49 -20.12
CA ARG A 50 9.41 12.43 -19.43
C ARG A 50 10.57 12.87 -20.33
N HIS A 51 11.20 11.93 -21.02
CA HIS A 51 12.29 12.20 -21.94
C HIS A 51 11.82 13.12 -23.08
N ILE A 52 10.73 12.78 -23.78
CA ILE A 52 10.15 13.61 -24.83
C ILE A 52 9.82 15.02 -24.31
N LEU A 53 9.18 15.12 -23.12
CA LEU A 53 8.86 16.42 -22.53
C LEU A 53 10.13 17.22 -22.20
N GLY A 54 11.20 16.57 -21.74
CA GLY A 54 12.51 17.18 -21.49
C GLY A 54 13.13 17.76 -22.76
N GLU A 55 13.19 16.97 -23.86
CA GLU A 55 13.70 17.42 -25.16
C GLU A 55 12.88 18.60 -25.72
N LEU A 56 11.53 18.53 -25.64
CA LEU A 56 10.66 19.59 -26.11
C LEU A 56 10.85 20.93 -25.36
N LEU A 57 11.19 20.85 -24.07
CA LEU A 57 11.42 22.04 -23.23
C LEU A 57 12.86 22.57 -23.30
N ALA A 58 13.83 21.76 -23.74
CA ALA A 58 15.23 22.17 -23.91
C ALA A 58 15.47 22.95 -25.21
N GLY A 59 14.62 22.74 -26.26
CA GLY A 59 14.74 23.38 -27.56
C GLY A 59 14.21 24.83 -27.64
N GLU A 60 13.67 25.19 -28.79
CA GLU A 60 13.09 26.55 -29.06
C GLU A 60 11.95 26.93 -28.11
N ASN A 61 11.37 25.94 -27.40
CA ASN A 61 10.31 26.10 -26.44
C ASN A 61 10.79 26.29 -24.97
N ALA A 62 12.06 26.56 -24.76
CA ALA A 62 12.64 26.76 -23.41
C ALA A 62 11.96 27.86 -22.56
N GLY A 63 11.25 28.78 -23.22
CA GLY A 63 10.44 29.84 -22.61
C GLY A 63 8.95 29.50 -22.44
N TYR A 64 8.54 28.21 -22.59
CA TYR A 64 7.16 27.81 -22.46
C TYR A 64 6.65 27.98 -21.00
N ASP A 65 5.76 28.97 -20.85
CA ASP A 65 5.14 29.30 -19.57
C ASP A 65 3.96 28.32 -19.27
N ASN A 66 4.20 27.31 -18.49
CA ASN A 66 3.17 26.41 -18.02
C ASN A 66 3.11 26.41 -16.50
N ARG A 67 1.94 26.70 -15.96
CA ARG A 67 1.68 26.77 -14.50
C ARG A 67 2.00 25.49 -13.74
N PHE A 68 2.06 24.35 -14.40
CA PHE A 68 2.40 23.07 -13.76
C PHE A 68 3.90 22.80 -13.70
N LEU A 69 4.72 23.50 -14.52
CA LEU A 69 6.16 23.32 -14.59
C LEU A 69 6.91 24.37 -13.78
N LEU A 70 6.39 25.61 -13.76
CA LEU A 70 7.06 26.70 -13.08
C LEU A 70 6.78 26.69 -11.58
N PRO A 71 7.83 26.75 -10.73
CA PRO A 71 7.65 26.92 -9.30
C PRO A 71 7.02 28.29 -9.02
N ARG A 72 6.14 28.36 -8.04
CA ARG A 72 5.60 29.63 -7.57
C ARG A 72 6.69 30.41 -6.82
N SER A 73 6.65 31.73 -6.92
CA SER A 73 7.59 32.62 -6.21
C SER A 73 7.57 32.44 -4.68
N GLU A 74 6.41 32.07 -4.14
CA GLU A 74 6.23 31.81 -2.71
C GLU A 74 5.36 30.56 -2.54
N ILE A 75 5.86 29.57 -1.79
CA ILE A 75 5.14 28.34 -1.47
C ILE A 75 4.51 28.52 -0.10
N LYS A 76 3.20 28.74 -0.05
CA LYS A 76 2.44 29.00 1.16
C LYS A 76 1.78 27.75 1.75
N ARG A 77 1.38 26.80 0.89
CA ARG A 77 0.62 25.61 1.29
C ARG A 77 1.10 24.37 0.56
N VAL A 78 1.29 23.28 1.32
CA VAL A 78 1.73 22.00 0.79
C VAL A 78 0.61 20.98 0.89
N CYS A 79 0.44 20.15 -0.15
CA CYS A 79 -0.50 19.05 -0.16
C CYS A 79 0.24 17.73 -0.18
N TYR A 80 -0.07 16.83 0.76
CA TYR A 80 0.40 15.45 0.77
C TYR A 80 -0.72 14.51 0.37
N VAL A 81 -0.50 13.70 -0.67
CA VAL A 81 -1.46 12.72 -1.18
C VAL A 81 -1.03 11.33 -0.73
N LEU A 82 -1.78 10.73 0.18
CA LEU A 82 -1.46 9.44 0.79
C LEU A 82 -2.10 8.30 0.02
N PHE A 83 -1.32 7.33 -0.41
CA PHE A 83 -1.81 6.10 -1.04
C PHE A 83 -1.83 4.96 -0.03
N VAL A 84 -3.00 4.70 0.54
CA VAL A 84 -3.27 3.61 1.48
C VAL A 84 -4.08 2.49 0.82
N GLY A 85 -4.13 1.34 1.46
CA GLY A 85 -4.97 0.23 1.00
C GLY A 85 -6.45 0.47 1.24
N ASN A 86 -7.28 -0.45 0.75
CA ASN A 86 -8.71 -0.45 1.05
C ASN A 86 -9.04 -1.29 2.29
N ARG A 87 -8.16 -2.24 2.65
CA ARG A 87 -8.38 -3.22 3.72
C ARG A 87 -7.11 -3.39 4.55
N GLY A 88 -7.26 -3.94 5.74
CA GLY A 88 -6.15 -4.39 6.58
C GLY A 88 -5.52 -5.71 6.12
N LEU A 89 -4.87 -6.38 7.07
CA LEU A 89 -4.16 -7.65 6.87
C LEU A 89 -3.03 -7.58 5.83
N CYS A 90 -2.44 -6.40 5.67
CA CYS A 90 -1.30 -6.11 4.81
C CYS A 90 -0.04 -5.73 5.62
N GLY A 91 0.15 -6.37 6.78
CA GLY A 91 1.28 -6.10 7.65
C GLY A 91 1.31 -4.64 8.12
N VAL A 92 2.47 -4.03 8.03
CA VAL A 92 2.71 -2.64 8.44
C VAL A 92 2.41 -1.60 7.37
N TYR A 93 2.01 -2.01 6.14
CA TYR A 93 1.88 -1.14 4.96
C TYR A 93 1.13 0.16 5.26
N ASN A 94 -0.11 0.07 5.70
CA ASN A 94 -0.96 1.25 5.93
C ASN A 94 -0.43 2.14 7.05
N HIS A 95 0.01 1.53 8.15
CA HIS A 95 0.56 2.27 9.30
C HIS A 95 1.88 2.95 8.96
N ALA A 96 2.72 2.35 8.12
CA ALA A 96 3.97 2.94 7.70
C ALA A 96 3.76 4.20 6.83
N VAL A 97 2.79 4.15 5.88
CA VAL A 97 2.41 5.33 5.09
C VAL A 97 1.85 6.44 5.99
N LEU A 98 0.94 6.08 6.92
CA LEU A 98 0.34 7.05 7.84
C LEU A 98 1.38 7.72 8.74
N ARG A 99 2.29 6.93 9.34
CA ARG A 99 3.34 7.45 10.20
C ARG A 99 4.30 8.36 9.44
N TYR A 100 4.72 7.94 8.25
CA TYR A 100 5.59 8.76 7.40
C TYR A 100 4.92 10.09 7.02
N ALA A 101 3.63 10.07 6.70
CA ALA A 101 2.88 11.30 6.45
C ALA A 101 2.77 12.21 7.69
N GLN A 102 2.60 11.63 8.88
CA GLN A 102 2.62 12.41 10.13
C GLN A 102 3.98 13.06 10.38
N GLU A 103 5.08 12.33 10.14
CA GLU A 103 6.45 12.86 10.24
C GLU A 103 6.66 14.02 9.25
N LEU A 104 6.19 13.89 7.99
CA LEU A 104 6.27 14.95 6.99
C LEU A 104 5.48 16.20 7.39
N VAL A 105 4.23 16.03 7.83
CA VAL A 105 3.36 17.15 8.24
C VAL A 105 3.91 17.85 9.50
N GLN A 106 4.49 17.10 10.44
CA GLN A 106 5.10 17.66 11.65
C GLN A 106 6.40 18.42 11.37
N ALA A 107 7.19 17.96 10.41
CA ALA A 107 8.43 18.60 10.00
C ALA A 107 8.20 19.84 9.12
N GLU A 108 7.03 19.96 8.51
CA GLU A 108 6.71 21.04 7.60
C GLU A 108 6.25 22.29 8.37
N ALA A 109 6.94 23.40 8.15
CA ALA A 109 6.62 24.67 8.80
C ALA A 109 5.40 25.40 8.19
N ARG A 110 5.07 25.05 6.95
CA ARG A 110 3.98 25.64 6.18
C ARG A 110 2.65 24.93 6.45
N PRO A 111 1.50 25.60 6.31
CA PRO A 111 0.20 24.94 6.36
C PRO A 111 0.11 23.76 5.39
N CYS A 112 -0.25 22.60 5.92
CA CYS A 112 -0.41 21.37 5.15
C CYS A 112 -1.86 21.03 4.89
N THR A 113 -2.10 20.31 3.80
CA THR A 113 -3.38 19.70 3.46
C THR A 113 -3.12 18.23 3.08
N VAL A 114 -4.00 17.33 3.46
CA VAL A 114 -3.86 15.91 3.17
C VAL A 114 -5.03 15.42 2.31
N VAL A 115 -4.70 14.71 1.24
CA VAL A 115 -5.64 13.96 0.41
C VAL A 115 -5.34 12.48 0.57
N VAL A 116 -6.35 11.63 0.67
CA VAL A 116 -6.16 10.19 0.89
C VAL A 116 -6.75 9.41 -0.28
N CYS A 117 -5.97 8.47 -0.83
CA CYS A 117 -6.37 7.51 -1.85
C CYS A 117 -6.43 6.12 -1.22
N GLY A 118 -7.63 5.60 -1.01
CA GLY A 118 -7.93 4.34 -0.35
C GLY A 118 -8.93 4.49 0.79
N SER A 119 -9.58 3.40 1.16
CA SER A 119 -10.66 3.40 2.16
C SER A 119 -10.24 2.84 3.53
N TRP A 120 -8.99 2.36 3.66
CA TRP A 120 -8.51 1.82 4.93
C TRP A 120 -8.50 2.87 6.02
N GLY A 121 -9.09 2.50 7.14
CA GLY A 121 -8.97 3.26 8.38
C GLY A 121 -9.43 4.72 8.28
N LYS A 122 -10.51 5.01 7.53
CA LYS A 122 -11.04 6.39 7.43
C LYS A 122 -11.15 7.08 8.78
N ASP A 123 -11.61 6.37 9.80
CA ASP A 123 -11.73 6.92 11.16
C ASP A 123 -10.36 7.04 11.83
N ILE A 124 -9.44 6.08 11.62
CA ILE A 124 -8.06 6.16 12.11
C ILE A 124 -7.34 7.35 11.50
N ILE A 125 -7.50 7.56 10.18
CA ILE A 125 -6.89 8.69 9.48
C ILE A 125 -7.49 10.01 9.97
N ARG A 126 -8.80 10.11 10.16
CA ARG A 126 -9.45 11.31 10.71
C ARG A 126 -9.01 11.61 12.14
N GLN A 127 -8.76 10.58 12.95
CA GLN A 127 -8.28 10.71 14.33
C GLN A 127 -6.76 10.90 14.43
N SER A 128 -6.02 10.77 13.33
CA SER A 128 -4.55 10.85 13.31
C SER A 128 -3.98 12.27 13.52
N GLY A 129 -4.84 13.30 13.56
CA GLY A 129 -4.43 14.70 13.64
C GLY A 129 -3.97 15.29 12.30
N LEU A 130 -4.03 14.54 11.19
CA LEU A 130 -3.70 15.05 9.86
C LEU A 130 -4.83 15.95 9.33
N PRO A 131 -4.52 17.07 8.64
CA PRO A 131 -5.48 18.00 8.07
C PRO A 131 -6.10 17.43 6.77
N VAL A 132 -6.94 16.39 6.88
CA VAL A 132 -7.52 15.67 5.74
C VAL A 132 -8.62 16.50 5.10
N GLN A 133 -8.44 16.84 3.83
CA GLN A 133 -9.40 17.61 3.02
C GLN A 133 -10.30 16.70 2.19
N HIS A 134 -9.76 15.63 1.60
CA HIS A 134 -10.52 14.76 0.70
C HIS A 134 -10.07 13.30 0.80
N ILE A 135 -11.00 12.36 0.57
CA ILE A 135 -10.73 10.91 0.55
C ILE A 135 -11.32 10.30 -0.71
N PHE A 136 -10.46 9.72 -1.56
CA PHE A 136 -10.85 8.88 -2.70
C PHE A 136 -10.95 7.43 -2.24
N ASP A 137 -12.15 6.90 -2.09
CA ASP A 137 -12.41 5.54 -1.57
C ASP A 137 -12.79 4.52 -2.65
N ALA A 138 -13.10 4.98 -3.86
CA ALA A 138 -13.52 4.15 -4.99
C ALA A 138 -12.32 3.65 -5.83
N ILE A 139 -11.20 3.25 -5.19
CA ILE A 139 -10.02 2.72 -5.88
C ILE A 139 -9.99 1.21 -5.73
N SER A 140 -9.96 0.48 -6.84
CA SER A 140 -9.93 -1.00 -6.84
C SER A 140 -8.56 -1.57 -6.43
N ASP A 141 -8.51 -2.91 -6.23
CA ASP A 141 -7.25 -3.61 -5.94
C ASP A 141 -6.32 -3.76 -7.17
N ALA A 142 -6.86 -3.49 -8.37
CA ALA A 142 -6.12 -3.48 -9.63
C ALA A 142 -6.60 -2.28 -10.47
N PRO A 143 -6.22 -1.05 -10.07
CA PRO A 143 -6.75 0.16 -10.66
C PRO A 143 -6.31 0.33 -12.10
N GLY A 144 -7.19 0.92 -12.91
CA GLY A 144 -6.89 1.41 -14.25
C GLY A 144 -6.72 2.92 -14.28
N MET A 145 -6.41 3.47 -15.47
CA MET A 145 -6.31 4.92 -15.68
C MET A 145 -7.61 5.64 -15.32
N ALA A 146 -8.77 5.02 -15.55
CA ALA A 146 -10.08 5.57 -15.21
C ALA A 146 -10.26 5.91 -13.72
N GLU A 147 -9.53 5.23 -12.83
CA GLU A 147 -9.55 5.49 -11.39
C GLU A 147 -8.48 6.51 -10.96
N ALA A 148 -7.40 6.64 -11.74
CA ALA A 148 -6.34 7.62 -11.49
C ALA A 148 -6.72 9.03 -11.99
N LEU A 149 -7.44 9.14 -13.10
CA LEU A 149 -7.84 10.42 -13.69
C LEU A 149 -8.62 11.33 -12.74
N PRO A 150 -9.66 10.88 -11.99
CA PRO A 150 -10.35 11.75 -11.04
C PRO A 150 -9.43 12.29 -9.94
N VAL A 151 -8.45 11.51 -9.50
CA VAL A 151 -7.43 11.93 -8.53
C VAL A 151 -6.55 13.01 -9.15
N ALA A 152 -5.98 12.75 -10.33
CA ALA A 152 -5.13 13.70 -11.05
C ALA A 152 -5.86 15.02 -11.33
N ASP A 153 -7.09 14.97 -11.81
CA ASP A 153 -7.89 16.15 -12.12
C ASP A 153 -8.24 16.97 -10.87
N TYR A 154 -8.53 16.31 -9.76
CA TYR A 154 -8.71 16.99 -8.49
C TYR A 154 -7.44 17.71 -8.05
N LEU A 155 -6.29 17.06 -8.11
CA LEU A 155 -4.99 17.64 -7.71
C LEU A 155 -4.61 18.83 -8.60
N LYS A 156 -4.75 18.71 -9.91
CA LYS A 156 -4.54 19.80 -10.85
C LYS A 156 -5.44 21.00 -10.56
N ARG A 157 -6.72 20.76 -10.25
CA ARG A 157 -7.68 21.80 -9.93
C ARG A 157 -7.34 22.56 -8.65
N ILE A 158 -7.00 21.88 -7.55
CA ILE A 158 -6.63 22.56 -6.30
C ILE A 158 -5.31 23.33 -6.42
N TYR A 159 -4.39 22.87 -7.26
CA TYR A 159 -3.15 23.56 -7.59
C TYR A 159 -3.42 24.83 -8.41
N LEU A 160 -4.19 24.73 -9.52
CA LEU A 160 -4.51 25.87 -10.40
C LEU A 160 -5.33 26.94 -9.68
N SER A 161 -6.23 26.54 -8.77
CA SER A 161 -7.04 27.48 -7.98
C SER A 161 -6.26 28.21 -6.87
N GLY A 162 -4.98 27.85 -6.64
CA GLY A 162 -4.17 28.45 -5.58
C GLY A 162 -4.50 28.00 -4.18
N GLN A 163 -5.25 26.91 -4.03
CA GLN A 163 -5.48 26.30 -2.71
C GLN A 163 -4.22 25.67 -2.14
N VAL A 164 -3.36 25.17 -3.02
CA VAL A 164 -2.05 24.59 -2.68
C VAL A 164 -1.01 25.01 -3.70
N ASP A 165 0.25 25.11 -3.27
CA ASP A 165 1.38 25.58 -4.08
C ASP A 165 2.36 24.46 -4.41
N GLU A 166 2.30 23.36 -3.67
CA GLU A 166 3.14 22.19 -3.84
C GLU A 166 2.34 20.93 -3.54
N ILE A 167 2.54 19.86 -4.32
CA ILE A 167 1.83 18.59 -4.15
C ILE A 167 2.85 17.45 -4.17
N HIS A 168 2.85 16.64 -3.10
CA HIS A 168 3.67 15.43 -2.95
C HIS A 168 2.80 14.19 -2.86
N LEU A 169 3.18 13.14 -3.60
CA LEU A 169 2.57 11.81 -3.54
C LEU A 169 3.34 10.97 -2.53
N VAL A 170 2.67 10.50 -1.50
CA VAL A 170 3.23 9.73 -0.38
C VAL A 170 2.75 8.29 -0.46
N TYR A 171 3.67 7.35 -0.60
CA TYR A 171 3.35 5.94 -0.81
C TYR A 171 4.50 5.03 -0.34
N GLN A 172 4.30 3.71 -0.39
CA GLN A 172 5.40 2.77 -0.22
C GLN A 172 5.98 2.38 -1.57
N GLN A 173 7.23 2.75 -1.80
CA GLN A 173 8.01 2.37 -2.96
C GLN A 173 8.26 0.87 -2.95
N PHE A 174 8.09 0.23 -4.09
CA PHE A 174 8.31 -1.20 -4.27
C PHE A 174 9.75 -1.50 -4.63
N CYS A 175 10.54 -1.96 -3.66
CA CYS A 175 11.91 -2.43 -3.89
C CYS A 175 11.92 -3.92 -4.25
N SER A 176 11.19 -4.74 -3.49
CA SER A 176 11.06 -6.18 -3.71
C SER A 176 9.79 -6.72 -3.03
N ALA A 177 9.48 -8.00 -3.24
CA ALA A 177 8.37 -8.65 -2.54
C ALA A 177 8.52 -8.67 -1.01
N LEU A 178 9.74 -8.55 -0.49
CA LEU A 178 10.05 -8.54 0.94
C LEU A 178 10.30 -7.14 1.50
N GLN A 179 10.64 -6.17 0.65
CA GLN A 179 11.03 -4.84 1.07
C GLN A 179 10.21 -3.77 0.36
N GLN A 180 9.49 -2.99 1.13
CA GLN A 180 8.80 -1.78 0.72
C GLN A 180 9.24 -0.64 1.66
N VAL A 181 9.51 0.53 1.10
CA VAL A 181 10.01 1.68 1.85
C VAL A 181 9.06 2.86 1.68
N PRO A 182 8.59 3.50 2.77
CA PRO A 182 7.83 4.73 2.66
C PRO A 182 8.67 5.82 1.98
N GLY A 183 8.05 6.54 1.07
CA GLY A 183 8.71 7.62 0.35
C GLY A 183 7.71 8.60 -0.22
N GLN A 184 8.23 9.68 -0.76
CA GLN A 184 7.44 10.69 -1.45
C GLN A 184 8.07 11.07 -2.77
N VAL A 185 7.22 11.53 -3.69
CA VAL A 185 7.64 12.14 -4.96
C VAL A 185 6.82 13.40 -5.20
N GLN A 186 7.47 14.47 -5.66
CA GLN A 186 6.79 15.72 -5.97
C GLN A 186 6.03 15.55 -7.29
N LEU A 187 4.74 15.87 -7.29
CA LEU A 187 3.89 15.92 -8.48
C LEU A 187 3.85 17.31 -9.09
N LEU A 188 3.63 18.33 -8.27
CA LEU A 188 3.50 19.72 -8.67
C LEU A 188 4.26 20.67 -7.74
N PRO A 189 4.94 21.71 -8.28
CA PRO A 189 5.26 21.85 -9.70
C PRO A 189 6.07 20.68 -10.21
N ALA A 190 5.84 20.26 -11.45
CA ALA A 190 6.54 19.14 -12.04
C ALA A 190 8.01 19.52 -12.27
N ARG A 191 8.91 18.78 -11.64
CA ARG A 191 10.36 18.95 -11.83
C ARG A 191 10.83 17.95 -12.87
N LEU A 192 11.35 18.47 -13.96
CA LEU A 192 12.12 17.69 -14.91
C LEU A 192 13.58 17.88 -14.52
N ASP A 193 14.26 16.81 -14.12
CA ASP A 193 15.66 16.88 -13.69
C ASP A 193 16.53 17.44 -14.81
N ALA A 194 17.41 18.39 -14.45
CA ALA A 194 18.27 19.07 -15.42
C ALA A 194 19.24 18.14 -16.18
N GLN A 195 19.44 16.91 -15.69
CA GLN A 195 20.21 15.87 -16.37
C GLN A 195 19.51 15.29 -17.61
N GLU A 196 18.21 15.55 -17.78
CA GLU A 196 17.39 15.10 -18.91
C GLU A 196 17.16 16.22 -19.95
N GLN A 197 17.72 17.39 -19.71
CA GLN A 197 17.84 18.46 -20.71
C GLN A 197 19.07 18.20 -21.60
N GLU A 198 19.13 17.01 -22.22
CA GLU A 198 20.06 16.78 -23.32
C GLU A 198 19.68 17.74 -24.44
N GLU A 199 20.69 18.25 -25.19
CA GLU A 199 20.42 19.03 -26.39
C GLU A 199 19.46 18.25 -27.28
N PRO A 200 18.42 18.89 -27.84
CA PRO A 200 17.42 18.20 -28.63
C PRO A 200 18.10 17.43 -29.76
N THR A 201 18.04 16.10 -29.66
CA THR A 201 18.66 15.18 -30.62
C THR A 201 17.80 14.98 -31.86
N ASN A 202 16.54 15.42 -31.82
CA ASN A 202 15.58 15.18 -32.86
C ASN A 202 14.85 16.48 -33.27
N ASP A 203 14.70 16.71 -34.58
CA ASP A 203 13.80 17.72 -35.09
C ASP A 203 12.36 17.18 -35.05
N TYR A 204 11.54 17.70 -34.14
CA TYR A 204 10.14 17.31 -34.03
C TYR A 204 9.26 18.15 -34.97
N ILE A 205 8.34 17.47 -35.66
CA ILE A 205 7.27 18.12 -36.42
C ILE A 205 6.03 18.20 -35.51
N PHE A 206 5.60 19.42 -35.20
CA PHE A 206 4.46 19.64 -34.32
C PHE A 206 3.14 19.76 -35.08
N GLU A 207 2.14 18.97 -34.72
CA GLU A 207 0.78 19.04 -35.25
C GLU A 207 -0.23 19.17 -34.12
N PRO A 208 -1.09 20.18 -34.01
CA PRO A 208 -1.19 21.35 -34.94
C PRO A 208 -0.11 22.40 -34.72
N ASP A 209 0.43 22.53 -33.48
CA ASP A 209 1.46 23.51 -33.08
C ASP A 209 2.18 23.05 -31.82
N ALA A 210 3.39 23.59 -31.58
CA ALA A 210 4.24 23.21 -30.46
C ALA A 210 3.58 23.46 -29.09
N ARG A 211 2.83 24.55 -28.95
CA ARG A 211 2.18 24.90 -27.67
C ARG A 211 1.09 23.90 -27.30
N SER A 212 0.21 23.54 -28.21
CA SER A 212 -0.86 22.56 -28.03
C SER A 212 -0.30 21.18 -27.70
N VAL A 213 0.79 20.79 -28.40
CA VAL A 213 1.47 19.50 -28.09
C VAL A 213 2.05 19.49 -26.67
N LEU A 214 2.76 20.55 -26.27
CA LEU A 214 3.34 20.69 -24.94
C LEU A 214 2.27 20.71 -23.83
N GLU A 215 1.16 21.44 -24.02
CA GLU A 215 0.04 21.44 -23.07
C GLU A 215 -0.50 20.03 -22.86
N ASN A 216 -0.73 19.27 -23.92
CA ASN A 216 -1.20 17.90 -23.86
C ASN A 216 -0.17 16.96 -23.23
N MET A 217 1.11 17.11 -23.55
CA MET A 217 2.19 16.29 -22.99
C MET A 217 2.35 16.50 -21.48
N VAL A 218 2.24 17.72 -20.98
CA VAL A 218 2.27 18.01 -19.55
C VAL A 218 1.08 17.33 -18.84
N GLN A 219 -0.13 17.44 -19.42
CA GLN A 219 -1.31 16.76 -18.86
C GLN A 219 -1.13 15.23 -18.82
N LEU A 220 -0.61 14.67 -19.92
CA LEU A 220 -0.34 13.24 -20.03
C LEU A 220 0.69 12.77 -18.98
N TYR A 221 1.79 13.53 -18.83
CA TYR A 221 2.83 13.27 -17.84
C TYR A 221 2.27 13.24 -16.41
N LEU A 222 1.50 14.26 -16.02
CA LEU A 222 0.92 14.35 -14.68
C LEU A 222 -0.06 13.19 -14.40
N ASN A 223 -0.93 12.85 -15.36
CA ASN A 223 -1.86 11.75 -15.24
C ASN A 223 -1.13 10.42 -15.09
N ASN A 224 -0.08 10.19 -15.89
CA ASN A 224 0.74 8.99 -15.83
C ASN A 224 1.53 8.88 -14.53
N MET A 225 2.00 9.98 -13.99
CA MET A 225 2.72 10.02 -12.72
C MET A 225 1.80 9.58 -11.56
N VAL A 226 0.59 10.13 -11.48
CA VAL A 226 -0.42 9.71 -10.50
C VAL A 226 -0.78 8.24 -10.67
N PHE A 227 -0.98 7.78 -11.91
CA PHE A 227 -1.30 6.39 -12.19
C PHE A 227 -0.16 5.42 -11.85
N SER A 228 1.09 5.78 -12.16
CA SER A 228 2.27 5.00 -11.82
C SER A 228 2.42 4.81 -10.31
N VAL A 229 2.30 5.90 -9.55
CA VAL A 229 2.36 5.87 -8.08
C VAL A 229 1.20 5.06 -7.51
N LEU A 230 -0.01 5.19 -8.04
CA LEU A 230 -1.16 4.40 -7.62
C LEU A 230 -0.93 2.89 -7.85
N LEU A 231 -0.40 2.50 -9.00
CA LEU A 231 -0.05 1.10 -9.29
C LEU A 231 1.07 0.60 -8.39
N GLU A 232 2.12 1.40 -8.18
CA GLU A 232 3.24 1.03 -7.32
C GLU A 232 2.80 0.83 -5.86
N ALA A 233 1.95 1.72 -5.35
CA ALA A 233 1.33 1.60 -4.04
C ALA A 233 0.52 0.29 -3.92
N LYS A 234 -0.23 -0.09 -4.97
CA LYS A 234 -0.98 -1.36 -5.00
C LYS A 234 -0.08 -2.59 -5.08
N VAL A 235 1.02 -2.52 -5.83
CA VAL A 235 2.03 -3.59 -5.86
C VAL A 235 2.63 -3.79 -4.47
N SER A 236 3.03 -2.73 -3.80
CA SER A 236 3.57 -2.72 -2.44
C SER A 236 2.56 -3.25 -1.42
N GLU A 237 1.29 -2.84 -1.51
CA GLU A 237 0.18 -3.34 -0.68
C GLU A 237 0.02 -4.86 -0.81
N GLN A 238 -0.01 -5.40 -2.05
CA GLN A 238 -0.19 -6.84 -2.27
C GLN A 238 1.06 -7.65 -1.87
N ALA A 239 2.26 -7.12 -2.06
CA ALA A 239 3.50 -7.73 -1.59
C ALA A 239 3.54 -7.84 -0.06
N SER A 240 3.23 -6.75 0.63
CA SER A 240 3.17 -6.72 2.10
C SER A 240 2.07 -7.65 2.64
N ARG A 241 0.90 -7.70 1.98
CA ARG A 241 -0.16 -8.64 2.33
C ARG A 241 0.26 -10.09 2.15
N MET A 242 0.91 -10.42 1.03
CA MET A 242 1.41 -11.77 0.75
C MET A 242 2.40 -12.22 1.83
N THR A 243 3.35 -11.36 2.21
CA THR A 243 4.35 -11.64 3.25
C THR A 243 3.70 -11.80 4.63
N ALA A 244 2.77 -10.91 5.00
CA ALA A 244 2.04 -10.99 6.26
C ALA A 244 1.21 -12.28 6.37
N MET A 245 0.53 -12.68 5.30
CA MET A 245 -0.26 -13.91 5.26
C MET A 245 0.63 -15.17 5.25
N ASN A 246 1.83 -15.10 4.67
CA ASN A 246 2.81 -16.18 4.80
C ASN A 246 3.24 -16.36 6.25
N ALA A 247 3.68 -15.30 6.92
CA ALA A 247 4.08 -15.34 8.33
C ALA A 247 2.95 -15.83 9.25
N ALA A 248 1.71 -15.39 8.99
CA ALA A 248 0.53 -15.86 9.74
C ALA A 248 0.26 -17.35 9.50
N THR A 249 0.47 -17.87 8.30
CA THR A 249 0.30 -19.30 7.98
C THR A 249 1.35 -20.15 8.69
N ASP A 250 2.60 -19.69 8.74
CA ASP A 250 3.68 -20.37 9.43
C ASP A 250 3.45 -20.38 10.96
N ALA A 251 3.12 -19.24 11.55
CA ALA A 251 2.81 -19.11 12.97
C ALA A 251 1.60 -19.97 13.40
N THR A 252 0.56 -20.08 12.55
CA THR A 252 -0.57 -20.97 12.82
C THR A 252 -0.16 -22.44 12.75
N GLY A 253 0.79 -22.82 11.89
CA GLY A 253 1.37 -24.16 11.83
C GLY A 253 2.09 -24.55 13.12
N GLU A 254 2.94 -23.68 13.65
CA GLU A 254 3.62 -23.85 14.93
C GLU A 254 2.64 -23.97 16.08
N LEU A 255 1.60 -23.13 16.10
CA LEU A 255 0.58 -23.18 17.15
C LEU A 255 -0.22 -24.49 17.11
N ILE A 256 -0.55 -25.03 15.93
CA ILE A 256 -1.21 -26.34 15.79
C ILE A 256 -0.31 -27.45 16.36
N SER A 257 0.98 -27.42 16.06
CA SER A 257 1.95 -28.41 16.58
C SER A 257 2.03 -28.36 18.11
N SER A 258 2.16 -27.17 18.68
CA SER A 258 2.19 -26.96 20.14
C SER A 258 0.91 -27.44 20.82
N LEU A 259 -0.26 -27.05 20.29
CA LEU A 259 -1.56 -27.49 20.84
C LEU A 259 -1.77 -29.00 20.71
N SER A 260 -1.23 -29.63 19.67
CA SER A 260 -1.30 -31.08 19.48
C SER A 260 -0.47 -31.83 20.52
N LEU A 261 0.71 -31.33 20.85
CA LEU A 261 1.53 -31.88 21.96
C LEU A 261 0.82 -31.73 23.32
N GLN A 262 0.25 -30.54 23.55
CA GLN A 262 -0.53 -30.28 24.76
C GLN A 262 -1.74 -31.23 24.87
N LEU A 263 -2.47 -31.43 23.78
CA LEU A 263 -3.61 -32.35 23.69
C LEU A 263 -3.19 -33.76 24.08
N ASN A 264 -2.06 -34.27 23.55
CA ASN A 264 -1.57 -35.60 23.86
C ASN A 264 -1.20 -35.75 25.34
N ARG A 265 -0.54 -34.73 25.93
CA ARG A 265 -0.21 -34.75 27.39
C ARG A 265 -1.46 -34.78 28.25
N VAL A 266 -2.44 -33.93 27.98
CA VAL A 266 -3.70 -33.89 28.78
C VAL A 266 -4.49 -35.17 28.60
N ARG A 267 -4.51 -35.75 27.38
CA ARG A 267 -5.15 -37.05 27.14
C ARG A 267 -4.49 -38.16 27.92
N GLN A 268 -3.15 -38.25 27.92
CA GLN A 268 -2.42 -39.27 28.69
C GLN A 268 -2.67 -39.11 30.18
N ALA A 269 -2.65 -37.88 30.70
CA ALA A 269 -2.96 -37.61 32.10
C ALA A 269 -4.39 -38.06 32.48
N ALA A 270 -5.38 -37.76 31.63
CA ALA A 270 -6.77 -38.17 31.84
C ALA A 270 -6.90 -39.71 31.89
N ILE A 271 -6.29 -40.42 30.93
CA ILE A 271 -6.29 -41.87 30.87
C ILE A 271 -5.63 -42.46 32.15
N THR A 272 -4.49 -41.88 32.57
CA THR A 272 -3.80 -42.34 33.80
C THR A 272 -4.68 -42.17 35.04
N THR A 273 -5.39 -41.03 35.13
CA THR A 273 -6.32 -40.76 36.23
C THR A 273 -7.48 -41.76 36.24
N GLU A 274 -8.13 -42.01 35.09
CA GLU A 274 -9.20 -42.98 34.94
C GLU A 274 -8.76 -44.39 35.33
N ILE A 275 -7.56 -44.82 34.90
CA ILE A 275 -7.00 -46.14 35.31
C ILE A 275 -6.77 -46.18 36.81
N ALA A 276 -6.20 -45.14 37.41
CA ALA A 276 -5.96 -45.08 38.87
C ALA A 276 -7.26 -45.13 39.67
N GLU A 277 -8.31 -44.44 39.22
CA GLU A 277 -9.64 -44.47 39.84
C GLU A 277 -10.28 -45.85 39.73
N ILE A 278 -10.22 -46.54 38.60
CA ILE A 278 -10.73 -47.90 38.42
C ILE A 278 -9.98 -48.88 39.31
N VAL A 279 -8.66 -48.85 39.36
CA VAL A 279 -7.83 -49.71 40.19
C VAL A 279 -8.06 -49.41 41.67
N GLY A 280 -8.16 -48.16 42.06
CA GLY A 280 -8.47 -47.73 43.43
C GLY A 280 -9.85 -48.22 43.86
N GLY A 281 -10.87 -48.07 43.01
CA GLY A 281 -12.21 -48.58 43.27
C GLY A 281 -12.28 -50.15 43.44
N ALA A 282 -11.60 -50.86 42.55
CA ALA A 282 -11.51 -52.32 42.59
C ALA A 282 -10.81 -52.82 43.90
N ASN A 283 -9.75 -52.15 44.35
CA ASN A 283 -9.05 -52.44 45.57
C ASN A 283 -9.90 -52.14 46.84
N ALA A 284 -10.68 -51.05 46.80
CA ALA A 284 -11.62 -50.73 47.91
C ALA A 284 -12.74 -51.77 48.04
N LEU A 285 -13.31 -52.22 46.91
CA LEU A 285 -14.32 -53.29 46.89
C LEU A 285 -13.78 -54.65 47.39
N LYS A 286 -12.51 -55.00 47.11
CA LYS A 286 -11.86 -56.20 47.66
C LYS A 286 -11.66 -56.12 49.17
N LYS A 287 -11.36 -54.96 49.75
CA LYS A 287 -11.22 -54.74 51.19
C LYS A 287 -12.57 -54.76 51.91
N ALA A 288 -13.65 -54.32 51.26
CA ALA A 288 -14.99 -54.36 51.87
C ALA A 288 -15.64 -55.77 51.90
N LYS A 289 -15.08 -56.75 51.18
CA LYS A 289 -15.54 -58.16 51.17
C LYS A 289 -14.76 -59.09 52.11
N LYS A 290 -13.79 -58.56 52.81
CA LYS A 290 -13.10 -59.23 53.92
C LYS A 290 -13.55 -58.61 55.24
#